data_a65738d755001285cd4ee9795fec2ffc
#
_entry.id   a65738d755001285cd4ee9795fec2ffc
#
_cell.length_a   1.000
_cell.length_b   1.000
_cell.length_c   1.000
_cell.angle_alpha   90.00
_cell.angle_beta   90.00
_cell.angle_gamma   90.00
#
_symmetry.space_group_name_H-M   'P 1'
#
loop_
_entity.id
_entity.type
_entity.pdbx_description
1 polymer ?
#
loop_
_entity_poly.entity_id
_entity_poly.type
_entity_poly.pdbx_seq_one_letter_code
_entity_poly.pdbx_strand_id
1 'polypeptide(L)'
;PCINHGLRKGMGKTQQQAEDAVTAGYWHNYRFDPRLEAEGKNPFQLDSKEPDWSKFQDFLKSEVRYTSLLKDFPGDADVLFKQAEENAKWRYNNYKRLSLMEYGTVPAETETKTE
;
A
#
# COMPACT_ATOMS: atom_id res chain seq x y z
N PRO A 1 -13.64 4.01 -7.12
CA PRO A 1 -14.52 2.87 -6.84
C PRO A 1 -15.06 2.95 -5.43
N CYS A 2 -16.38 2.74 -5.30
CA CYS A 2 -17.03 2.85 -4.02
C CYS A 2 -16.88 1.53 -3.24
N ILE A 3 -16.08 1.55 -2.19
CA ILE A 3 -15.91 0.42 -1.29
C ILE A 3 -17.25 0.00 -0.63
N ASN A 4 -18.20 0.92 -0.52
CA ASN A 4 -19.47 0.69 0.15
C ASN A 4 -20.36 -0.33 -0.54
N HIS A 5 -20.31 -0.46 -1.87
CA HIS A 5 -21.19 -1.34 -2.63
C HIS A 5 -20.84 -2.82 -2.54
N GLY A 6 -19.66 -3.14 -2.06
CA GLY A 6 -19.19 -4.52 -2.01
C GLY A 6 -19.08 -5.10 -0.60
N LEU A 7 -19.56 -4.39 0.42
CA LEU A 7 -19.42 -4.82 1.80
C LEU A 7 -20.51 -5.86 2.19
N ARG A 8 -20.08 -7.06 2.51
CA ARG A 8 -20.98 -8.12 3.01
C ARG A 8 -21.67 -7.75 4.32
N LYS A 9 -21.01 -6.94 5.15
CA LYS A 9 -21.54 -6.49 6.45
C LYS A 9 -22.46 -5.27 6.35
N GLY A 10 -22.64 -4.72 5.15
CA GLY A 10 -23.45 -3.54 4.88
C GLY A 10 -22.71 -2.21 5.03
N MET A 11 -23.30 -1.15 4.51
CA MET A 11 -22.71 0.19 4.41
C MET A 11 -22.36 0.82 5.78
N GLY A 12 -23.07 0.46 6.85
CA GLY A 12 -22.79 0.94 8.20
C GLY A 12 -21.40 0.54 8.74
N LYS A 13 -20.72 -0.39 8.07
CA LYS A 13 -19.37 -0.85 8.43
C LYS A 13 -18.27 -0.28 7.53
N THR A 14 -18.57 0.76 6.75
CA THR A 14 -17.61 1.35 5.80
C THR A 14 -16.35 1.87 6.47
N GLN A 15 -16.47 2.58 7.59
CA GLN A 15 -15.31 3.11 8.31
C GLN A 15 -14.45 2.00 8.89
N GLN A 16 -15.07 0.98 9.47
CA GLN A 16 -14.37 -0.20 9.96
C GLN A 16 -13.64 -0.93 8.82
N GLN A 17 -14.29 -1.04 7.65
CA GLN A 17 -13.66 -1.63 6.47
C GLN A 17 -12.45 -0.86 5.98
N ALA A 18 -12.47 0.47 6.05
CA ALA A 18 -11.33 1.30 5.70
C ALA A 18 -10.16 1.10 6.69
N GLU A 19 -10.45 1.01 7.98
CA GLU A 19 -9.45 0.70 8.99
C GLU A 19 -8.86 -0.70 8.80
N ASP A 20 -9.69 -1.68 8.53
CA ASP A 20 -9.27 -3.06 8.26
C ASP A 20 -8.39 -3.15 7.00
N ALA A 21 -8.68 -2.35 5.97
CA ALA A 21 -7.87 -2.26 4.76
C ALA A 21 -6.43 -1.82 5.05
N VAL A 22 -6.27 -0.83 5.92
CA VAL A 22 -4.95 -0.34 6.34
C VAL A 22 -4.25 -1.34 7.26
N THR A 23 -4.97 -1.90 8.22
CA THR A 23 -4.43 -2.89 9.16
C THR A 23 -3.94 -4.14 8.46
N ALA A 24 -4.69 -4.63 7.46
CA ALA A 24 -4.34 -5.82 6.68
C ALA A 24 -3.25 -5.60 5.61
N GLY A 25 -2.89 -4.35 5.33
CA GLY A 25 -1.91 -4.02 4.30
C GLY A 25 -2.47 -3.92 2.87
N TYR A 26 -3.79 -3.87 2.73
CA TYR A 26 -4.43 -3.63 1.43
C TYR A 26 -4.24 -2.19 0.97
N TRP A 27 -4.32 -1.22 1.89
CA TRP A 27 -4.00 0.19 1.68
C TRP A 27 -2.82 0.61 2.55
N HIS A 28 -2.02 1.54 2.01
CA HIS A 28 -0.89 2.15 2.70
C HIS A 28 -1.09 3.66 2.73
N ASN A 29 -1.01 4.25 3.91
CA ASN A 29 -1.11 5.70 4.08
C ASN A 29 0.27 6.32 4.13
N TYR A 30 0.49 7.35 3.32
CA TYR A 30 1.71 8.13 3.30
C TYR A 30 1.40 9.60 3.03
N ARG A 31 2.35 10.44 3.37
CA ARG A 31 2.31 11.89 3.09
C ARG A 31 3.58 12.29 2.36
N PHE A 32 3.44 13.28 1.49
CA PHE A 32 4.56 13.94 0.85
C PHE A 32 4.49 15.44 1.11
N ASP A 33 5.47 15.99 1.84
CA ASP A 33 5.56 17.42 2.12
C ASP A 33 6.85 17.98 1.51
N PRO A 34 6.78 18.68 0.36
CA PRO A 34 7.94 19.20 -0.33
C PRO A 34 8.72 20.26 0.47
N ARG A 35 8.09 20.87 1.48
CA ARG A 35 8.78 21.85 2.35
C ARG A 35 9.91 21.21 3.15
N LEU A 36 9.78 19.92 3.47
CA LEU A 36 10.81 19.19 4.21
C LEU A 36 12.08 19.01 3.39
N GLU A 37 11.98 18.93 2.06
CA GLU A 37 13.13 18.85 1.17
C GLU A 37 14.01 20.11 1.27
N ALA A 38 13.38 21.29 1.35
CA ALA A 38 14.08 22.54 1.56
C ALA A 38 14.84 22.60 2.91
N GLU A 39 14.40 21.83 3.90
CA GLU A 39 15.07 21.67 5.20
C GLU A 39 16.11 20.54 5.21
N GLY A 40 16.35 19.89 4.09
CA GLY A 40 17.26 18.73 3.98
C GLY A 40 16.71 17.45 4.59
N LYS A 41 15.40 17.39 4.81
CA LYS A 41 14.70 16.22 5.36
C LYS A 41 13.97 15.46 4.27
N ASN A 42 13.68 14.17 4.51
CA ASN A 42 12.91 13.37 3.59
C ASN A 42 11.44 13.86 3.52
N PRO A 43 10.96 14.31 2.36
CA PRO A 43 9.59 14.76 2.18
C PRO A 43 8.56 13.63 2.26
N PHE A 44 8.98 12.39 1.99
CA PHE A 44 8.10 11.23 2.04
C PHE A 44 8.01 10.66 3.46
N GLN A 45 6.79 10.58 3.98
CA GLN A 45 6.51 10.04 5.31
C GLN A 45 5.53 8.89 5.19
N LEU A 46 5.93 7.70 5.61
CA LEU A 46 5.07 6.52 5.67
C LEU A 46 4.30 6.54 6.99
N ASP A 47 2.99 6.80 6.92
CA ASP A 47 2.11 6.86 8.09
C ASP A 47 1.61 5.49 8.54
N SER A 48 1.53 4.52 7.61
CA SER A 48 1.12 3.15 7.94
C SER A 48 2.18 2.44 8.78
N LYS A 49 1.71 1.81 9.86
CA LYS A 49 2.50 0.85 10.63
C LYS A 49 2.72 -0.43 9.83
N GLU A 50 3.56 -1.32 10.33
CA GLU A 50 3.71 -2.66 9.77
C GLU A 50 2.35 -3.36 9.71
N PRO A 51 1.87 -3.77 8.52
CA PRO A 51 0.58 -4.42 8.39
C PRO A 51 0.55 -5.79 9.06
N ASP A 52 -0.63 -6.18 9.51
CA ASP A 52 -0.91 -7.55 9.92
C ASP A 52 -1.30 -8.39 8.69
N TRP A 53 -0.32 -8.98 8.04
CA TRP A 53 -0.51 -9.74 6.82
C TRP A 53 -1.38 -10.99 7.00
N SER A 54 -1.52 -11.49 8.23
CA SER A 54 -2.41 -12.62 8.53
C SER A 54 -3.89 -12.29 8.27
N LYS A 55 -4.24 -11.01 8.26
CA LYS A 55 -5.60 -10.51 8.00
C LYS A 55 -5.87 -10.18 6.54
N PHE A 56 -4.85 -10.22 5.68
CA PHE A 56 -5.00 -9.79 4.28
C PHE A 56 -6.02 -10.63 3.51
N GLN A 57 -5.94 -11.96 3.60
CA GLN A 57 -6.87 -12.85 2.90
C GLN A 57 -8.29 -12.71 3.42
N ASP A 58 -8.49 -12.56 4.72
CA ASP A 58 -9.80 -12.33 5.31
C ASP A 58 -10.39 -11.00 4.89
N PHE A 59 -9.55 -9.97 4.74
CA PHE A 59 -9.97 -8.68 4.19
C PHE A 59 -10.47 -8.81 2.76
N LEU A 60 -9.75 -9.49 1.87
CA LEU A 60 -10.20 -9.72 0.50
C LEU A 60 -11.57 -10.42 0.45
N LYS A 61 -11.75 -11.44 1.29
CA LYS A 61 -13.00 -12.21 1.37
C LYS A 61 -14.16 -11.44 2.01
N SER A 62 -13.90 -10.29 2.63
CA SER A 62 -14.94 -9.39 3.13
C SER A 62 -15.60 -8.54 2.04
N GLU A 63 -14.99 -8.49 0.86
CA GLU A 63 -15.44 -7.71 -0.29
C GLU A 63 -16.10 -8.62 -1.34
N VAL A 64 -17.30 -8.26 -1.77
CA VAL A 64 -18.07 -9.05 -2.75
C VAL A 64 -17.34 -9.21 -4.08
N ARG A 65 -16.64 -8.20 -4.55
CA ARG A 65 -15.87 -8.25 -5.80
C ARG A 65 -14.81 -9.37 -5.81
N TYR A 66 -14.26 -9.72 -4.67
CA TYR A 66 -13.29 -10.83 -4.54
C TYR A 66 -13.98 -12.17 -4.28
N THR A 67 -15.06 -12.18 -3.49
CA THR A 67 -15.82 -13.41 -3.26
C THR A 67 -16.59 -13.86 -4.49
N SER A 68 -17.01 -12.94 -5.36
CA SER A 68 -17.60 -13.28 -6.67
C SER A 68 -16.59 -14.02 -7.55
N LEU A 69 -15.34 -13.55 -7.59
CA LEU A 69 -14.26 -14.24 -8.32
C LEU A 69 -14.00 -15.65 -7.78
N LEU A 70 -14.01 -15.79 -6.46
CA LEU A 70 -13.87 -17.11 -5.81
C LEU A 70 -15.00 -18.07 -6.17
N LYS A 71 -16.21 -17.56 -6.35
CA LYS A 71 -17.39 -18.34 -6.74
C LYS A 71 -17.33 -18.76 -8.20
N ASP A 72 -17.00 -17.83 -9.10
CA ASP A 72 -17.09 -18.03 -10.54
C ASP A 72 -15.83 -18.72 -11.10
N PHE A 73 -14.67 -18.43 -10.53
CA PHE A 73 -13.36 -18.92 -10.97
C PHE A 73 -12.48 -19.36 -9.79
N PRO A 74 -12.85 -20.42 -9.05
CA PRO A 74 -12.18 -20.78 -7.78
C PRO A 74 -10.70 -21.11 -7.95
N GLY A 75 -10.31 -21.76 -9.03
CA GLY A 75 -8.91 -22.11 -9.29
C GLY A 75 -8.03 -20.88 -9.54
N ASP A 76 -8.52 -19.92 -10.31
CA ASP A 76 -7.81 -18.70 -10.61
C ASP A 76 -7.80 -17.74 -9.41
N ALA A 77 -8.88 -17.72 -8.64
CA ALA A 77 -9.02 -16.85 -7.47
C ALA A 77 -7.94 -17.10 -6.42
N ASP A 78 -7.63 -18.35 -6.12
CA ASP A 78 -6.61 -18.68 -5.12
C ASP A 78 -5.22 -18.18 -5.54
N VAL A 79 -4.87 -18.32 -6.80
CA VAL A 79 -3.61 -17.84 -7.36
C VAL A 79 -3.55 -16.32 -7.32
N LEU A 80 -4.63 -15.65 -7.77
CA LEU A 80 -4.71 -14.19 -7.83
C LEU A 80 -4.70 -13.55 -6.44
N PHE A 81 -5.36 -14.14 -5.45
CA PHE A 81 -5.37 -13.63 -4.08
C PHE A 81 -3.99 -13.73 -3.44
N LYS A 82 -3.26 -14.79 -3.70
CA LYS A 82 -1.87 -14.94 -3.26
C LYS A 82 -0.97 -13.90 -3.91
N GLN A 83 -1.08 -13.71 -5.22
CA GLN A 83 -0.34 -12.68 -5.93
C GLN A 83 -0.68 -11.26 -5.46
N ALA A 84 -1.95 -11.00 -5.12
CA ALA A 84 -2.37 -9.72 -4.56
C ALA A 84 -1.69 -9.42 -3.22
N GLU A 85 -1.57 -10.42 -2.34
CA GLU A 85 -0.87 -10.30 -1.07
C GLU A 85 0.63 -10.05 -1.27
N GLU A 86 1.28 -10.81 -2.15
CA GLU A 86 2.69 -10.62 -2.49
C GLU A 86 2.95 -9.22 -3.07
N ASN A 87 2.06 -8.74 -3.93
CA ASN A 87 2.13 -7.39 -4.49
C ASN A 87 1.94 -6.31 -3.41
N ALA A 88 1.02 -6.50 -2.47
CA ALA A 88 0.82 -5.57 -1.38
C ALA A 88 2.05 -5.49 -0.46
N LYS A 89 2.69 -6.61 -0.17
CA LYS A 89 3.96 -6.68 0.57
C LYS A 89 5.08 -5.95 -0.18
N TRP A 90 5.16 -6.15 -1.49
CA TRP A 90 6.13 -5.45 -2.33
C TRP A 90 5.92 -3.94 -2.30
N ARG A 91 4.67 -3.47 -2.44
CA ARG A 91 4.34 -2.04 -2.38
C ARG A 91 4.68 -1.43 -1.02
N TYR A 92 4.35 -2.10 0.08
CA TYR A 92 4.69 -1.65 1.41
C TYR A 92 6.20 -1.50 1.59
N ASN A 93 6.97 -2.51 1.19
CA ASN A 93 8.44 -2.46 1.25
C ASN A 93 9.02 -1.33 0.40
N ASN A 94 8.40 -1.04 -0.75
CA ASN A 94 8.80 0.06 -1.61
C ASN A 94 8.56 1.42 -0.94
N TYR A 95 7.41 1.64 -0.33
CA TYR A 95 7.13 2.85 0.44
C TYR A 95 8.05 2.98 1.66
N LYS A 96 8.37 1.88 2.31
CA LYS A 96 9.33 1.87 3.42
C LYS A 96 10.72 2.30 2.96
N ARG A 97 11.19 1.84 1.81
CA ARG A 97 12.46 2.31 1.21
C ARG A 97 12.43 3.81 0.95
N LEU A 98 11.34 4.33 0.34
CA LEU A 98 11.18 5.76 0.08
C LEU A 98 11.22 6.58 1.36
N SER A 99 10.64 6.08 2.45
CA SER A 99 10.65 6.77 3.76
C SER A 99 12.03 6.79 4.43
N LEU A 100 12.94 5.93 3.99
CA LEU A 100 14.31 5.82 4.52
C LEU A 100 15.35 6.48 3.61
N MET A 101 14.95 7.04 2.47
CA MET A 101 15.86 7.74 1.58
C MET A 101 16.41 9.01 2.24
N GLU A 102 17.70 9.23 2.04
CA GLU A 102 18.35 10.47 2.47
C GLU A 102 18.17 11.56 1.41
N TYR A 103 17.71 12.72 1.86
CA TYR A 103 17.56 13.93 1.04
C TYR A 103 18.62 14.95 1.48
N GLY A 104 19.77 14.86 0.86
CA GLY A 104 20.85 15.84 0.98
C GLY A 104 21.09 16.56 -0.35
N THR A 105 22.00 17.51 -0.35
CA THR A 105 22.51 18.12 -1.60
C THR A 105 23.22 17.04 -2.40
N VAL A 106 22.73 16.79 -3.62
CA VAL A 106 23.45 15.95 -4.59
C VAL A 106 24.79 16.65 -4.87
N PRO A 107 25.95 15.99 -4.67
CA PRO A 107 27.21 16.58 -5.04
C PRO A 107 27.17 16.95 -6.52
N ALA A 108 27.60 18.18 -6.86
CA ALA A 108 27.74 18.57 -8.26
C ALA A 108 28.68 17.57 -8.95
N GLU A 109 28.23 16.97 -10.05
CA GLU A 109 29.09 16.14 -10.86
C GLU A 109 30.31 16.97 -11.27
N THR A 110 31.48 16.55 -10.83
CA THR A 110 32.73 17.11 -11.33
C THR A 110 32.82 16.72 -12.79
N GLU A 111 32.54 17.69 -13.67
CA GLU A 111 32.86 17.54 -15.10
C GLU A 111 34.33 17.17 -15.20
N THR A 112 34.62 15.92 -15.44
CA THR A 112 35.91 15.46 -15.89
C THR A 112 36.10 16.03 -17.30
N LYS A 113 36.74 17.21 -17.39
CA LYS A 113 37.31 17.68 -18.67
C LYS A 113 38.33 16.65 -19.10
N THR A 114 37.96 15.88 -20.07
CA THR A 114 38.92 15.11 -20.89
C THR A 114 39.67 16.12 -21.74
N GLU A 115 40.94 16.34 -21.44
CA GLU A 115 41.92 16.93 -22.37
C GLU A 115 42.29 15.88 -23.45
#